data_fd7ca7cf6a349b7dd54609a74c8b1db5
#
_entry.id   fd7ca7cf6a349b7dd54609a74c8b1db5
#
_cell.length_a   1.000
_cell.length_b   1.000
_cell.length_c   1.000
_cell.angle_alpha   90.00
_cell.angle_beta   90.00
_cell.angle_gamma   90.00
#
_symmetry.space_group_name_H-M   'P 1'
#
loop_
_entity.id
_entity.type
_entity.pdbx_description
1 polymer ?
#
loop_
_entity_poly.entity_id
_entity_poly.type
_entity_poly.pdbx_seq_one_letter_code
_entity_poly.pdbx_strand_id
1 'polypeptide(L)' 'MELAKKIGFNLKQARKDKGLTQKQVAYKFKMTQQQYSRFENGVFELNYQQIIQLCELFEITPNDLFLVD' A
#
# COMPACT_ATOMS: atom_id res chain seq x y z
N MET A 1 -7.15 -13.66 -11.32
CA MET A 1 -5.99 -12.82 -11.43
C MET A 1 -5.70 -12.17 -10.09
N GLU A 2 -4.45 -12.11 -9.77
CA GLU A 2 -4.04 -11.66 -8.46
C GLU A 2 -3.64 -10.17 -8.48
N LEU A 3 -4.49 -9.34 -9.07
CA LEU A 3 -4.18 -7.92 -9.16
C LEU A 3 -4.02 -7.29 -7.78
N ALA A 4 -4.90 -7.62 -6.84
CA ALA A 4 -4.79 -7.08 -5.49
C ALA A 4 -3.47 -7.48 -4.83
N LYS A 5 -3.01 -8.70 -5.07
CA LYS A 5 -1.72 -9.15 -4.54
C LYS A 5 -0.55 -8.41 -5.20
N LYS A 6 -0.65 -8.16 -6.49
CA LYS A 6 0.41 -7.43 -7.19
C LYS A 6 0.48 -6.00 -6.71
N ILE A 7 -0.67 -5.35 -6.56
CA ILE A 7 -0.74 -4.00 -6.02
C ILE A 7 -0.19 -3.98 -4.59
N GLY A 8 -0.59 -4.96 -3.78
CA GLY A 8 -0.11 -5.08 -2.42
C GLY A 8 1.41 -5.25 -2.34
N PHE A 9 1.97 -6.05 -3.24
CA PHE A 9 3.43 -6.21 -3.32
C PHE A 9 4.11 -4.89 -3.67
N ASN A 10 3.58 -4.16 -4.65
CA ASN A 10 4.14 -2.88 -5.04
C ASN A 10 4.04 -1.87 -3.90
N LEU A 11 2.93 -1.90 -3.17
CA LEU A 11 2.73 -1.06 -1.99
C LEU A 11 3.80 -1.34 -0.94
N LYS A 12 4.06 -2.61 -0.69
CA LYS A 12 5.07 -3.04 0.28
C LYS A 12 6.46 -2.55 -0.11
N GLN A 13 6.81 -2.66 -1.40
CA GLN A 13 8.11 -2.21 -1.87
C GLN A 13 8.25 -0.71 -1.70
N ALA A 14 7.21 0.06 -2.04
CA ALA A 14 7.24 1.51 -1.90
C ALA A 14 7.41 1.90 -0.43
N ARG A 15 6.71 1.21 0.45
CA ARG A 15 6.83 1.46 1.90
C ARG A 15 8.26 1.21 2.38
N LYS A 16 8.85 0.09 1.96
CA LYS A 16 10.21 -0.27 2.37
C LYS A 16 11.22 0.72 1.81
N ASP A 17 11.02 1.19 0.59
CA ASP A 17 11.90 2.17 -0.02
C ASP A 17 11.90 3.48 0.77
N LYS A 18 10.81 3.79 1.46
CA LYS A 18 10.72 4.97 2.33
C LYS A 18 11.22 4.69 3.74
N GLY A 19 11.62 3.46 4.04
CA GLY A 19 12.10 3.11 5.37
C GLY A 19 11.02 3.07 6.44
N LEU A 20 9.77 2.86 6.04
CA LEU A 20 8.65 2.85 6.98
C LEU A 20 8.24 1.42 7.30
N THR A 21 7.78 1.22 8.55
CA THR A 21 7.20 -0.05 8.97
C THR A 21 5.71 -0.05 8.68
N GLN A 22 5.12 -1.25 8.64
CA GLN A 22 3.66 -1.37 8.52
C GLN A 22 2.95 -0.65 9.65
N LYS A 23 3.50 -0.74 10.85
CA LYS A 23 2.90 -0.11 12.04
C LYS A 23 2.87 1.41 11.89
N GLN A 24 3.94 2.00 11.38
CA GLN A 24 4.01 3.44 11.17
C GLN A 24 2.98 3.91 10.15
N VAL A 25 2.85 3.17 9.05
CA VAL A 25 1.87 3.53 8.03
C VAL A 25 0.45 3.37 8.55
N ALA A 26 0.18 2.25 9.23
CA ALA A 26 -1.14 2.01 9.83
C ALA A 26 -1.53 3.15 10.77
N TYR A 27 -0.59 3.58 11.60
CA TYR A 27 -0.84 4.67 12.54
C TYR A 27 -1.29 5.95 11.82
N LYS A 28 -0.61 6.28 10.71
CA LYS A 28 -0.95 7.49 9.94
C LYS A 28 -2.38 7.44 9.39
N PHE A 29 -2.88 6.25 9.08
CA PHE A 29 -4.21 6.08 8.49
C PHE A 29 -5.24 5.65 9.53
N LYS A 30 -4.88 5.69 10.81
CA LYS A 30 -5.79 5.38 11.92
C LYS A 30 -6.38 3.99 11.80
N MET A 31 -5.56 3.04 11.40
CA MET A 31 -5.95 1.64 11.32
C MET A 31 -4.94 0.78 12.08
N THR A 32 -5.31 -0.46 12.36
CA THR A 32 -4.38 -1.38 13.01
C THR A 32 -3.35 -1.87 12.01
N GLN A 33 -2.21 -2.31 12.51
CA GLN A 33 -1.18 -2.89 11.66
C GLN A 33 -1.75 -4.10 10.90
N GLN A 34 -2.59 -4.88 11.56
CA GLN A 34 -3.18 -6.07 10.94
C GLN A 34 -4.06 -5.69 9.75
N GLN A 35 -4.87 -4.63 9.89
CA GLN A 35 -5.69 -4.14 8.79
C GLN A 35 -4.82 -3.68 7.62
N TYR A 36 -3.79 -2.90 7.91
CA TYR A 36 -2.91 -2.41 6.85
C TYR A 36 -2.19 -3.56 6.16
N SER A 37 -1.73 -4.54 6.96
CA SER A 37 -1.04 -5.72 6.42
C SER A 37 -1.89 -6.45 5.38
N ARG A 38 -3.20 -6.46 5.55
CA ARG A 38 -4.09 -7.12 4.60
C ARG A 38 -4.10 -6.46 3.24
N PHE A 39 -3.87 -5.14 3.18
CA PHE A 39 -3.71 -4.46 1.90
C PHE A 39 -2.44 -4.91 1.19
N GLU A 40 -1.32 -5.01 1.92
CA GLU A 40 -0.06 -5.45 1.32
C GLU A 40 -0.11 -6.91 0.88
N ASN A 41 -0.89 -7.71 1.55
CA ASN A 41 -1.02 -9.14 1.23
C ASN A 41 -2.10 -9.43 0.20
N GLY A 42 -2.80 -8.39 -0.29
CA GLY A 42 -3.81 -8.55 -1.31
C GLY A 42 -5.12 -9.14 -0.82
N VAL A 43 -5.33 -9.14 0.50
CA VAL A 43 -6.59 -9.64 1.08
C VAL A 43 -7.69 -8.60 0.94
N PHE A 44 -7.35 -7.32 1.12
CA PHE A 44 -8.28 -6.21 0.93
C PHE A 44 -7.82 -5.35 -0.23
N GLU A 45 -8.78 -4.78 -0.94
CA GLU A 45 -8.51 -3.83 -2.02
C GLU A 45 -8.55 -2.41 -1.46
N LEU A 46 -7.68 -1.56 -1.99
CA LEU A 46 -7.65 -0.16 -1.61
C LEU A 46 -8.78 0.60 -2.30
N ASN A 47 -9.38 1.54 -1.59
CA ASN A 47 -10.30 2.47 -2.25
C ASN A 47 -9.50 3.63 -2.87
N TYR A 48 -10.18 4.46 -3.65
CA TYR A 48 -9.51 5.53 -4.38
C TYR A 48 -8.79 6.51 -3.46
N GLN A 49 -9.42 6.88 -2.36
CA GLN A 49 -8.82 7.82 -1.43
C GLN A 49 -7.56 7.24 -0.80
N GLN A 50 -7.59 5.96 -0.44
CA GLN A 50 -6.44 5.28 0.13
C GLN A 50 -5.29 5.22 -0.88
N ILE A 51 -5.60 4.94 -2.14
CA ILE A 51 -4.59 4.90 -3.20
C ILE A 51 -3.89 6.25 -3.28
N ILE A 52 -4.64 7.33 -3.35
CA ILE A 52 -4.06 8.67 -3.47
C ILE A 52 -3.21 8.99 -2.24
N GLN A 53 -3.73 8.74 -1.04
CA GLN A 53 -3.02 9.06 0.20
C GLN A 53 -1.73 8.25 0.35
N LEU A 54 -1.78 6.96 0.01
CA LEU A 54 -0.59 6.12 0.11
C LEU A 54 0.46 6.51 -0.93
N CYS A 55 0.02 6.86 -2.13
CA CYS A 55 0.94 7.33 -3.16
C CYS A 55 1.63 8.63 -2.72
N GLU A 56 0.89 9.54 -2.10
CA GLU A 56 1.48 10.77 -1.57
C GLU A 56 2.49 10.47 -0.47
N LEU A 57 2.13 9.59 0.45
CA LEU A 57 3.01 9.25 1.57
C LEU A 57 4.30 8.61 1.07
N PHE A 58 4.22 7.72 0.10
CA PHE A 58 5.37 7.00 -0.42
C PHE A 58 6.07 7.73 -1.55
N GLU A 59 5.53 8.87 -1.99
CA GLU A 59 6.10 9.69 -3.07
C GLU A 59 6.22 8.89 -4.37
N ILE A 60 5.16 8.14 -4.68
CA ILE A 60 5.05 7.40 -5.94
C ILE A 60 3.78 7.85 -6.65
N THR A 61 3.67 7.49 -7.92
CA THR A 61 2.46 7.78 -8.68
C THR A 61 1.53 6.55 -8.63
N PRO A 62 0.23 6.76 -8.90
CA PRO A 62 -0.66 5.60 -9.04
C PRO A 62 -0.20 4.61 -10.11
N ASN A 63 0.45 5.10 -11.18
CA ASN A 63 1.01 4.21 -12.20
C ASN A 63 2.06 3.27 -11.60
N ASP A 64 2.90 3.79 -10.69
CA ASP A 64 3.89 2.95 -10.03
C ASP A 64 3.23 1.86 -9.19
N LEU A 65 2.13 2.23 -8.52
CA LEU A 65 1.42 1.28 -7.68
C LEU A 65 0.74 0.19 -8.51
N PHE A 66 0.18 0.56 -9.66
CA PHE A 66 -0.55 -0.38 -10.52
C PHE A 66 0.32 -1.09 -11.54
N LEU A 67 1.62 -0.86 -11.53
CA LEU A 67 2.53 -1.46 -12.49
C LEU A 67 2.49 -2.99 -12.38
N VAL A 68 2.10 -3.63 -13.47
CA VAL A 68 2.12 -5.09 -13.58
C VAL A 68 2.89 -5.47 -14.83
N ASP A 69 3.68 -6.54 -14.71
CA ASP A 69 4.52 -7.00 -15.82
C ASP A 69 3.72 -7.85 -16.80
#